data_12aa428a781577b0b7cf121a8c487ca9
#
_entry.id   12aa428a781577b0b7cf121a8c487ca9
#
_cell.length_a   1.000
_cell.length_b   1.000
_cell.length_c   1.000
_cell.angle_alpha   90.00
_cell.angle_beta   90.00
_cell.angle_gamma   90.00
#
_symmetry.space_group_name_H-M   'P 1'
#
loop_
_entity.id
_entity.type
_entity.pdbx_description
1 polymer ?
#
loop_
_entity_poly.entity_id
_entity_poly.type
_entity_poly.pdbx_seq_one_letter_code
_entity_poly.pdbx_strand_id
1 'polypeptide(L)'
;MEEISGHFGGTGKGSLGILSRFLTLWILLAMAGGIILGAAYPQIAGILDAVRIEQVSLPIAIGLIWMMYPPLAGVKYEELSKMKKQGKALGASIIQNWLIGPVLMFALAWFFLPDLPEYRIGLILIGLARCIAMVLVWNQMAGGDNDLCAVLVAMNSIFQVALYSVLAYAFITVISTWIGGTGAGAVVDISIWQVAKAVFIYLGIPFIGGMVTRYVLLNKRGKEWYDNVFMKKLGPTALVGLLFTIIVMFSLKGENIVALPMDVLRIAIPLLAYFIIMFALSFVMSYRLGFSYEQSTTLAFTAASNNFELAIAVAVAVFGIGSGQAFAAVVGPLIEVPVMLGLVHVARRAGTIWFDKNGLPVRGKSIVSTTNPGKQEE
;
A
#
# COMPACT_ATOMS: atom_id res chain seq x y z
N MET A 1 -4.92 -15.69 -22.04
CA MET A 1 -4.70 -14.28 -21.60
C MET A 1 -5.90 -13.35 -21.88
N GLU A 2 -7.07 -13.90 -22.17
CA GLU A 2 -8.26 -13.13 -22.59
C GLU A 2 -9.37 -12.97 -21.53
N GLU A 3 -9.27 -13.60 -20.35
CA GLU A 3 -10.36 -13.60 -19.35
C GLU A 3 -10.17 -12.69 -18.12
N ILE A 4 -9.16 -11.82 -18.07
CA ILE A 4 -8.85 -11.04 -16.87
C ILE A 4 -9.45 -9.61 -16.88
N SER A 5 -10.27 -9.25 -17.88
CA SER A 5 -10.68 -7.84 -18.07
C SER A 5 -12.02 -7.42 -17.43
N GLY A 6 -12.60 -8.22 -16.59
CA GLY A 6 -13.97 -7.94 -16.23
C GLY A 6 -14.30 -7.81 -14.76
N HIS A 7 -13.79 -6.85 -13.98
CA HIS A 7 -14.51 -6.43 -12.74
C HIS A 7 -13.91 -5.23 -12.00
N PHE A 8 -13.20 -4.32 -12.67
CA PHE A 8 -13.14 -2.95 -12.16
C PHE A 8 -14.37 -2.20 -12.67
N GLY A 9 -15.41 -2.15 -11.84
CA GLY A 9 -16.57 -1.30 -12.00
C GLY A 9 -17.08 -1.07 -13.41
N GLY A 10 -17.96 -1.93 -13.91
CA GLY A 10 -18.84 -1.60 -15.01
C GLY A 10 -18.31 -1.91 -16.41
N THR A 11 -19.00 -2.84 -17.07
CA THR A 11 -18.96 -3.13 -18.50
C THR A 11 -19.23 -1.90 -19.37
N GLY A 12 -18.25 -1.03 -19.49
CA GLY A 12 -18.20 0.00 -20.52
C GLY A 12 -17.05 -0.33 -21.47
N LYS A 13 -17.33 -0.81 -22.66
CA LYS A 13 -16.39 -0.84 -23.80
C LYS A 13 -16.06 0.61 -24.19
N GLY A 14 -15.19 1.28 -23.43
CA GLY A 14 -14.74 2.63 -23.68
C GLY A 14 -13.29 2.79 -23.26
N SER A 15 -12.58 3.78 -23.75
CA SER A 15 -11.13 4.08 -23.66
C SER A 15 -10.43 3.83 -22.31
N LEU A 16 -11.18 3.65 -21.22
CA LEU A 16 -10.72 3.33 -19.89
C LEU A 16 -10.20 1.88 -19.73
N GLY A 17 -10.63 0.95 -20.59
CA GLY A 17 -10.16 -0.44 -20.56
C GLY A 17 -8.66 -0.59 -20.87
N ILE A 18 -8.09 0.30 -21.69
CA ILE A 18 -6.65 0.30 -22.03
C ILE A 18 -5.86 0.84 -20.84
N LEU A 19 -6.33 1.88 -20.17
CA LEU A 19 -5.64 2.50 -19.05
C LEU A 19 -5.51 1.54 -17.86
N SER A 20 -6.58 0.83 -17.51
CA SER A 20 -6.54 -0.17 -16.42
C SER A 20 -5.78 -1.45 -16.83
N ARG A 21 -5.83 -1.84 -18.11
CA ARG A 21 -5.10 -3.02 -18.60
C ARG A 21 -3.58 -2.87 -18.52
N PHE A 22 -3.09 -1.66 -18.71
CA PHE A 22 -1.66 -1.33 -18.68
C PHE A 22 -1.28 -0.49 -17.47
N LEU A 23 -2.05 -0.59 -16.37
CA LEU A 23 -1.83 0.22 -15.16
C LEU A 23 -0.38 0.20 -14.67
N THR A 24 0.21 -0.98 -14.58
CA THR A 24 1.61 -1.14 -14.16
C THR A 24 2.58 -0.41 -15.08
N LEU A 25 2.37 -0.50 -16.41
CA LEU A 25 3.20 0.20 -17.38
C LEU A 25 3.08 1.72 -17.19
N TRP A 26 1.86 2.24 -16.97
CA TRP A 26 1.64 3.67 -16.74
C TRP A 26 2.30 4.15 -15.45
N ILE A 27 2.27 3.34 -14.39
CA ILE A 27 2.97 3.64 -13.13
C ILE A 27 4.48 3.71 -13.38
N LEU A 28 5.07 2.71 -14.03
CA LEU A 28 6.51 2.70 -14.34
C LEU A 28 6.92 3.88 -15.23
N LEU A 29 6.11 4.24 -16.24
CA LEU A 29 6.34 5.40 -17.08
C LEU A 29 6.23 6.71 -16.30
N ALA A 30 5.26 6.83 -15.39
CA ALA A 30 5.10 8.01 -14.53
C ALA A 30 6.29 8.16 -13.58
N MET A 31 6.78 7.06 -13.00
CA MET A 31 7.98 7.04 -12.15
C MET A 31 9.22 7.47 -12.95
N ALA A 32 9.47 6.85 -14.11
CA ALA A 32 10.57 7.21 -14.99
C ALA A 32 10.48 8.68 -15.44
N GLY A 33 9.29 9.13 -15.85
CA GLY A 33 9.04 10.51 -16.24
C GLY A 33 9.29 11.49 -15.09
N GLY A 34 8.86 11.18 -13.88
CA GLY A 34 9.12 11.98 -12.68
C GLY A 34 10.62 12.07 -12.37
N ILE A 35 11.34 10.93 -12.40
CA ILE A 35 12.81 10.91 -12.18
C ILE A 35 13.54 11.74 -13.23
N ILE A 36 13.23 11.56 -14.52
CA ILE A 36 13.83 12.31 -15.62
C ILE A 36 13.55 13.82 -15.45
N LEU A 37 12.31 14.17 -15.13
CA LEU A 37 11.90 15.55 -14.92
C LEU A 37 12.67 16.19 -13.75
N GLY A 38 12.79 15.50 -12.61
CA GLY A 38 13.51 15.97 -11.44
C GLY A 38 15.03 16.06 -11.67
N ALA A 39 15.60 15.10 -12.42
CA ALA A 39 17.03 15.12 -12.76
C ALA A 39 17.38 16.20 -13.81
N ALA A 40 16.51 16.40 -14.83
CA ALA A 40 16.72 17.41 -15.88
C ALA A 40 16.45 18.84 -15.39
N TYR A 41 15.53 19.02 -14.44
CA TYR A 41 15.13 20.33 -13.91
C TYR A 41 15.11 20.32 -12.38
N PRO A 42 16.27 20.32 -11.69
CA PRO A 42 16.35 20.27 -10.22
C PRO A 42 15.60 21.41 -9.52
N GLN A 43 15.41 22.56 -10.20
CA GLN A 43 14.64 23.70 -9.67
C GLN A 43 13.17 23.37 -9.43
N ILE A 44 12.64 22.27 -10.01
CA ILE A 44 11.24 21.88 -9.84
C ILE A 44 10.92 21.59 -8.37
N ALA A 45 11.88 21.03 -7.63
CA ALA A 45 11.75 20.81 -6.19
C ALA A 45 11.52 22.13 -5.45
N GLY A 46 12.31 23.18 -5.78
CA GLY A 46 12.14 24.51 -5.21
C GLY A 46 10.82 25.18 -5.58
N ILE A 47 10.35 25.03 -6.82
CA ILE A 47 9.06 25.58 -7.29
C ILE A 47 7.91 24.90 -6.54
N LEU A 48 7.94 23.59 -6.40
CA LEU A 48 6.92 22.82 -5.67
C LEU A 48 6.95 23.12 -4.16
N ASP A 49 8.15 23.42 -3.62
CA ASP A 49 8.31 23.82 -2.22
C ASP A 49 7.87 25.27 -1.97
N ALA A 50 8.00 26.17 -2.93
CA ALA A 50 7.55 27.55 -2.83
C ALA A 50 6.01 27.66 -2.67
N VAL A 51 5.26 26.64 -3.11
CA VAL A 51 3.80 26.55 -2.97
C VAL A 51 3.45 25.71 -1.73
N ARG A 52 4.00 26.07 -0.56
CA ARG A 52 3.70 25.44 0.74
C ARG A 52 2.85 26.37 1.59
N ILE A 53 1.96 25.76 2.36
CA ILE A 53 1.26 26.42 3.47
C ILE A 53 1.75 25.76 4.75
N GLU A 54 2.52 26.48 5.55
CA GLU A 54 3.26 25.94 6.71
C GLU A 54 4.15 24.75 6.30
N GLN A 55 3.82 23.53 6.72
CA GLN A 55 4.56 22.29 6.43
C GLN A 55 3.90 21.45 5.32
N VAL A 56 2.77 21.92 4.74
CA VAL A 56 1.98 21.17 3.76
C VAL A 56 2.33 21.64 2.34
N SER A 57 2.90 20.74 1.54
CA SER A 57 3.07 20.98 0.10
C SER A 57 1.72 20.85 -0.61
N LEU A 58 1.23 21.98 -1.18
CA LEU A 58 -0.06 22.00 -1.88
C LEU A 58 -0.14 21.04 -3.08
N PRO A 59 0.88 20.94 -3.96
CA PRO A 59 0.83 20.00 -5.08
C PRO A 59 0.69 18.54 -4.61
N ILE A 60 1.43 18.16 -3.56
CA ILE A 60 1.33 16.82 -2.95
C ILE A 60 -0.06 16.63 -2.34
N ALA A 61 -0.56 17.62 -1.59
CA ALA A 61 -1.87 17.55 -0.95
C ALA A 61 -3.01 17.37 -1.97
N ILE A 62 -3.00 18.15 -3.05
CA ILE A 62 -3.98 18.05 -4.13
C ILE A 62 -3.93 16.67 -4.79
N GLY A 63 -2.73 16.20 -5.13
CA GLY A 63 -2.53 14.89 -5.74
C GLY A 63 -3.05 13.76 -4.85
N LEU A 64 -2.69 13.77 -3.56
CA LEU A 64 -3.10 12.76 -2.58
C LEU A 64 -4.61 12.77 -2.33
N ILE A 65 -5.19 13.94 -2.11
CA ILE A 65 -6.64 14.07 -1.90
C ILE A 65 -7.38 13.56 -3.14
N TRP A 66 -6.95 13.94 -4.32
CA TRP A 66 -7.54 13.49 -5.58
C TRP A 66 -7.43 11.98 -5.75
N MET A 67 -6.25 11.41 -5.52
CA MET A 67 -6.00 9.97 -5.66
C MET A 67 -6.76 9.15 -4.62
N MET A 68 -6.77 9.61 -3.36
CA MET A 68 -7.35 8.86 -2.22
C MET A 68 -8.88 8.95 -2.15
N TYR A 69 -9.47 10.06 -2.60
CA TYR A 69 -10.91 10.29 -2.47
C TYR A 69 -11.77 9.26 -3.20
N PRO A 70 -11.53 8.88 -4.49
CA PRO A 70 -12.39 7.93 -5.17
C PRO A 70 -12.40 6.51 -4.56
N PRO A 71 -11.26 5.87 -4.20
CA PRO A 71 -11.27 4.60 -3.49
C PRO A 71 -12.05 4.68 -2.17
N LEU A 72 -11.84 5.74 -1.38
CA LEU A 72 -12.51 5.92 -0.09
C LEU A 72 -14.02 6.20 -0.24
N ALA A 73 -14.44 6.91 -1.28
CA ALA A 73 -15.84 7.07 -1.63
C ALA A 73 -16.47 5.74 -2.11
N GLY A 74 -15.69 4.84 -2.70
CA GLY A 74 -16.14 3.52 -3.14
C GLY A 74 -16.34 2.50 -2.01
N VAL A 75 -15.80 2.75 -0.82
CA VAL A 75 -15.92 1.84 0.32
C VAL A 75 -17.37 1.73 0.79
N LYS A 76 -17.84 0.49 0.92
CA LYS A 76 -19.20 0.17 1.39
C LYS A 76 -19.24 0.11 2.92
N TYR A 77 -19.16 1.27 3.57
CA TYR A 77 -19.14 1.38 5.04
C TYR A 77 -20.36 0.72 5.71
N GLU A 78 -21.52 0.74 5.04
CA GLU A 78 -22.75 0.11 5.50
C GLU A 78 -22.66 -1.43 5.54
N GLU A 79 -21.74 -2.02 4.80
CA GLU A 79 -21.55 -3.47 4.76
C GLU A 79 -20.55 -3.97 5.82
N LEU A 80 -19.79 -3.07 6.47
CA LEU A 80 -18.87 -3.44 7.56
C LEU A 80 -19.57 -4.20 8.69
N SER A 81 -20.80 -3.86 9.00
CA SER A 81 -21.59 -4.54 10.03
C SER A 81 -21.99 -5.98 9.65
N LYS A 82 -22.12 -6.27 8.34
CA LYS A 82 -22.46 -7.60 7.84
C LYS A 82 -21.29 -8.58 7.89
N MET A 83 -20.07 -8.05 8.00
CA MET A 83 -18.85 -8.85 7.99
C MET A 83 -18.46 -9.43 9.36
N LYS A 84 -19.34 -9.34 10.38
CA LYS A 84 -19.17 -10.07 11.64
C LYS A 84 -18.94 -11.58 11.42
N LYS A 85 -19.45 -12.14 10.31
CA LYS A 85 -19.20 -13.53 9.89
C LYS A 85 -17.76 -13.82 9.48
N GLN A 86 -16.97 -12.79 9.12
CA GLN A 86 -15.55 -12.91 8.74
C GLN A 86 -14.62 -12.45 9.88
N GLY A 87 -15.07 -12.47 11.12
CA GLY A 87 -14.32 -11.99 12.29
C GLY A 87 -12.91 -12.57 12.43
N LYS A 88 -12.71 -13.84 12.02
CA LYS A 88 -11.37 -14.47 12.00
C LYS A 88 -10.43 -13.81 11.00
N ALA A 89 -10.90 -13.48 9.79
CA ALA A 89 -10.10 -12.83 8.77
C ALA A 89 -9.76 -11.38 9.17
N LEU A 90 -10.73 -10.66 9.73
CA LEU A 90 -10.53 -9.31 10.26
C LEU A 90 -9.52 -9.30 11.41
N GLY A 91 -9.64 -10.22 12.37
CA GLY A 91 -8.70 -10.36 13.48
C GLY A 91 -7.27 -10.71 13.01
N ALA A 92 -7.15 -11.65 12.07
CA ALA A 92 -5.88 -11.99 11.46
C ALA A 92 -5.25 -10.78 10.74
N SER A 93 -6.06 -10.01 9.99
CA SER A 93 -5.61 -8.80 9.31
C SER A 93 -5.12 -7.74 10.31
N ILE A 94 -5.84 -7.50 11.41
CA ILE A 94 -5.42 -6.54 12.43
C ILE A 94 -4.05 -6.92 12.98
N ILE A 95 -3.85 -8.17 13.37
CA ILE A 95 -2.56 -8.65 13.90
C ILE A 95 -1.45 -8.48 12.86
N GLN A 96 -1.70 -8.90 11.61
CA GLN A 96 -0.72 -8.83 10.54
C GLN A 96 -0.35 -7.38 10.19
N ASN A 97 -1.33 -6.51 10.04
CA ASN A 97 -1.12 -5.14 9.57
C ASN A 97 -0.64 -4.19 10.67
N TRP A 98 -1.14 -4.34 11.89
CA TRP A 98 -0.96 -3.34 12.96
C TRP A 98 -0.01 -3.79 14.07
N LEU A 99 0.40 -5.06 14.08
CA LEU A 99 1.41 -5.56 15.01
C LEU A 99 2.61 -6.13 14.26
N ILE A 100 2.42 -7.16 13.43
CA ILE A 100 3.54 -7.88 12.79
C ILE A 100 4.25 -6.98 11.77
N GLY A 101 3.50 -6.30 10.90
CA GLY A 101 4.07 -5.44 9.85
C GLY A 101 4.94 -4.31 10.41
N PRO A 102 4.45 -3.47 11.35
CA PRO A 102 5.26 -2.44 11.99
C PRO A 102 6.52 -2.96 12.68
N VAL A 103 6.40 -4.04 13.45
CA VAL A 103 7.54 -4.66 14.15
C VAL A 103 8.56 -5.22 13.17
N LEU A 104 8.11 -5.90 12.12
CA LEU A 104 9.00 -6.45 11.08
C LEU A 104 9.76 -5.33 10.35
N MET A 105 9.05 -4.28 9.90
CA MET A 105 9.72 -3.16 9.21
C MET A 105 10.70 -2.45 10.13
N PHE A 106 10.33 -2.23 11.39
CA PHE A 106 11.21 -1.65 12.39
C PHE A 106 12.49 -2.49 12.56
N ALA A 107 12.35 -3.81 12.73
CA ALA A 107 13.49 -4.72 12.91
C ALA A 107 14.41 -4.72 11.67
N LEU A 108 13.83 -4.77 10.45
CA LEU A 108 14.60 -4.72 9.21
C LEU A 108 15.30 -3.37 9.03
N ALA A 109 14.63 -2.27 9.35
CA ALA A 109 15.20 -0.92 9.26
C ALA A 109 16.41 -0.77 10.21
N TRP A 110 16.32 -1.27 11.43
CA TRP A 110 17.43 -1.26 12.40
C TRP A 110 18.56 -2.21 11.99
N PHE A 111 18.24 -3.37 11.44
CA PHE A 111 19.26 -4.35 11.03
C PHE A 111 20.06 -3.90 9.81
N PHE A 112 19.39 -3.35 8.78
CA PHE A 112 20.04 -3.00 7.52
C PHE A 112 20.58 -1.56 7.46
N LEU A 113 20.04 -0.64 8.28
CA LEU A 113 20.36 0.79 8.24
C LEU A 113 20.78 1.32 9.64
N PRO A 114 21.72 0.66 10.34
CA PRO A 114 22.15 1.12 11.66
C PRO A 114 22.87 2.47 11.60
N ASP A 115 23.56 2.75 10.50
CA ASP A 115 24.37 3.94 10.25
C ASP A 115 23.64 5.06 9.50
N LEU A 116 22.40 4.82 9.05
CA LEU A 116 21.59 5.77 8.26
C LEU A 116 20.25 6.08 8.95
N PRO A 117 20.27 6.87 10.05
CA PRO A 117 19.09 7.10 10.89
C PRO A 117 17.93 7.76 10.11
N GLU A 118 18.20 8.64 9.16
CA GLU A 118 17.17 9.28 8.36
C GLU A 118 16.42 8.26 7.48
N TYR A 119 17.14 7.39 6.78
CA TYR A 119 16.53 6.35 5.93
C TYR A 119 15.80 5.32 6.78
N ARG A 120 16.38 4.96 7.95
CA ARG A 120 15.73 4.07 8.91
C ARG A 120 14.37 4.59 9.37
N ILE A 121 14.27 5.88 9.71
CA ILE A 121 13.01 6.53 10.06
C ILE A 121 12.04 6.52 8.90
N GLY A 122 12.51 6.81 7.68
CA GLY A 122 11.68 6.73 6.47
C GLY A 122 11.07 5.35 6.27
N LEU A 123 11.84 4.27 6.47
CA LEU A 123 11.33 2.90 6.39
C LEU A 123 10.30 2.60 7.48
N ILE A 124 10.54 3.07 8.71
CA ILE A 124 9.58 2.92 9.81
C ILE A 124 8.25 3.60 9.44
N LEU A 125 8.28 4.82 8.92
CA LEU A 125 7.07 5.52 8.46
C LEU A 125 6.34 4.73 7.37
N ILE A 126 7.05 4.13 6.41
CA ILE A 126 6.47 3.24 5.41
C ILE A 126 5.80 2.04 6.08
N GLY A 127 6.51 1.39 7.01
CA GLY A 127 6.03 0.20 7.72
C GLY A 127 4.76 0.41 8.53
N LEU A 128 4.47 1.64 8.93
CA LEU A 128 3.25 2.02 9.65
C LEU A 128 2.08 2.35 8.71
N ALA A 129 2.36 2.69 7.46
CA ALA A 129 1.35 3.09 6.47
C ALA A 129 0.80 1.87 5.73
N ARG A 130 -0.48 1.56 5.89
CA ARG A 130 -1.15 0.43 5.22
C ARG A 130 -1.74 0.84 3.89
N CYS A 131 -1.58 0.01 2.87
CA CYS A 131 -2.09 0.28 1.53
C CYS A 131 -3.62 0.39 1.52
N ILE A 132 -4.15 1.35 0.76
CA ILE A 132 -5.59 1.60 0.60
C ILE A 132 -6.03 1.69 -0.87
N ALA A 133 -5.13 1.82 -1.81
CA ALA A 133 -5.43 1.96 -3.23
C ALA A 133 -4.86 0.81 -4.07
N MET A 134 -3.54 0.68 -4.13
CA MET A 134 -2.87 -0.30 -5.00
C MET A 134 -3.13 -1.76 -4.59
N VAL A 135 -3.40 -2.01 -3.32
CA VAL A 135 -3.73 -3.35 -2.83
C VAL A 135 -4.95 -3.96 -3.52
N LEU A 136 -5.94 -3.15 -3.90
CA LEU A 136 -7.11 -3.61 -4.66
C LEU A 136 -6.70 -4.18 -6.03
N VAL A 137 -5.71 -3.56 -6.67
CA VAL A 137 -5.16 -4.00 -7.95
C VAL A 137 -4.43 -5.33 -7.80
N TRP A 138 -3.50 -5.40 -6.83
CA TRP A 138 -2.74 -6.63 -6.58
C TRP A 138 -3.64 -7.79 -6.20
N ASN A 139 -4.62 -7.53 -5.32
CA ASN A 139 -5.62 -8.50 -4.91
C ASN A 139 -6.40 -9.07 -6.10
N GLN A 140 -6.92 -8.20 -6.95
CA GLN A 140 -7.68 -8.61 -8.12
C GLN A 140 -6.81 -9.39 -9.13
N MET A 141 -5.59 -8.92 -9.40
CA MET A 141 -4.65 -9.62 -10.30
C MET A 141 -4.31 -11.02 -9.77
N ALA A 142 -4.24 -11.20 -8.47
CA ALA A 142 -3.95 -12.48 -7.85
C ALA A 142 -5.18 -13.39 -7.67
N GLY A 143 -6.40 -12.90 -7.91
CA GLY A 143 -7.64 -13.64 -7.71
C GLY A 143 -8.05 -13.73 -6.24
N GLY A 144 -7.78 -12.69 -5.46
CA GLY A 144 -8.24 -12.58 -4.07
C GLY A 144 -9.71 -12.14 -3.96
N ASP A 145 -10.22 -12.21 -2.73
CA ASP A 145 -11.58 -11.78 -2.37
C ASP A 145 -11.67 -10.24 -2.38
N ASN A 146 -12.35 -9.69 -3.38
CA ASN A 146 -12.46 -8.24 -3.57
C ASN A 146 -13.34 -7.56 -2.51
N ASP A 147 -14.37 -8.25 -2.01
CA ASP A 147 -15.26 -7.69 -0.98
C ASP A 147 -14.54 -7.63 0.36
N LEU A 148 -13.81 -8.69 0.73
CA LEU A 148 -12.94 -8.70 1.90
C LEU A 148 -11.86 -7.61 1.77
N CYS A 149 -11.20 -7.51 0.61
CA CYS A 149 -10.16 -6.50 0.37
C CYS A 149 -10.68 -5.08 0.59
N ALA A 150 -11.85 -4.75 0.06
CA ALA A 150 -12.48 -3.44 0.23
C ALA A 150 -12.76 -3.11 1.70
N VAL A 151 -13.15 -4.11 2.49
CA VAL A 151 -13.38 -3.95 3.93
C VAL A 151 -12.07 -3.76 4.69
N LEU A 152 -11.04 -4.54 4.36
CA LEU A 152 -9.72 -4.38 4.98
C LEU A 152 -9.12 -3.01 4.67
N VAL A 153 -9.32 -2.50 3.45
CA VAL A 153 -8.95 -1.13 3.06
C VAL A 153 -9.67 -0.09 3.91
N ALA A 154 -10.99 -0.24 4.12
CA ALA A 154 -11.76 0.65 4.98
C ALA A 154 -11.24 0.64 6.43
N MET A 155 -11.02 -0.55 6.97
CA MET A 155 -10.49 -0.73 8.31
C MET A 155 -9.08 -0.13 8.46
N ASN A 156 -8.20 -0.38 7.48
CA ASN A 156 -6.86 0.19 7.45
C ASN A 156 -6.90 1.73 7.38
N SER A 157 -7.84 2.31 6.62
CA SER A 157 -7.99 3.76 6.54
C SER A 157 -8.38 4.38 7.88
N ILE A 158 -9.36 3.78 8.58
CA ILE A 158 -9.77 4.20 9.92
C ILE A 158 -8.60 4.12 10.90
N PHE A 159 -7.90 2.98 10.92
CA PHE A 159 -6.80 2.75 11.85
C PHE A 159 -5.60 3.66 11.55
N GLN A 160 -5.32 3.96 10.27
CA GLN A 160 -4.27 4.92 9.93
C GLN A 160 -4.58 6.31 10.48
N VAL A 161 -5.80 6.81 10.28
CA VAL A 161 -6.19 8.12 10.82
C VAL A 161 -6.08 8.15 12.35
N ALA A 162 -6.45 7.06 13.02
CA ALA A 162 -6.48 6.99 14.48
C ALA A 162 -5.12 6.68 15.12
N LEU A 163 -4.33 5.78 14.54
CA LEU A 163 -3.17 5.17 15.21
C LEU A 163 -1.82 5.56 14.61
N TYR A 164 -1.76 6.01 13.36
CA TYR A 164 -0.48 6.22 12.68
C TYR A 164 0.47 7.15 13.44
N SER A 165 -0.02 8.29 13.91
CA SER A 165 0.79 9.27 14.64
C SER A 165 1.30 8.74 15.97
N VAL A 166 0.46 7.98 16.69
CA VAL A 166 0.83 7.36 17.96
C VAL A 166 1.88 6.28 17.75
N LEU A 167 1.69 5.43 16.74
CA LEU A 167 2.67 4.39 16.40
C LEU A 167 3.98 5.00 15.86
N ALA A 168 3.92 6.06 15.06
CA ALA A 168 5.11 6.76 14.60
C ALA A 168 5.93 7.29 15.78
N TYR A 169 5.29 7.96 16.73
CA TYR A 169 5.95 8.40 17.95
C TYR A 169 6.53 7.22 18.75
N ALA A 170 5.74 6.17 18.95
CA ALA A 170 6.18 4.99 19.72
C ALA A 170 7.41 4.32 19.09
N PHE A 171 7.40 4.06 17.78
CA PHE A 171 8.50 3.36 17.10
C PHE A 171 9.73 4.27 16.86
N ILE A 172 9.52 5.53 16.46
CA ILE A 172 10.61 6.43 16.09
C ILE A 172 11.25 7.06 17.33
N THR A 173 10.45 7.51 18.30
CA THR A 173 10.96 8.19 19.48
C THR A 173 11.17 7.22 20.64
N VAL A 174 10.13 6.51 21.10
CA VAL A 174 10.21 5.73 22.34
C VAL A 174 11.06 4.47 22.18
N ILE A 175 10.69 3.57 21.26
CA ILE A 175 11.36 2.27 21.10
C ILE A 175 12.78 2.46 20.54
N SER A 176 12.97 3.41 19.61
CA SER A 176 14.30 3.71 19.06
C SER A 176 15.24 4.21 20.15
N THR A 177 14.78 5.01 21.12
CA THR A 177 15.58 5.45 22.26
C THR A 177 15.99 4.28 23.16
N TRP A 178 15.08 3.33 23.39
CA TRP A 178 15.40 2.15 24.23
C TRP A 178 16.44 1.22 23.58
N ILE A 179 16.38 1.05 22.26
CA ILE A 179 17.30 0.16 21.54
C ILE A 179 18.62 0.84 21.23
N GLY A 180 18.58 2.11 20.80
CA GLY A 180 19.76 2.84 20.34
C GLY A 180 20.60 3.48 21.45
N GLY A 181 20.09 3.56 22.67
CA GLY A 181 20.74 4.32 23.74
C GLY A 181 20.99 5.79 23.34
N THR A 182 21.83 6.49 24.09
CA THR A 182 22.18 7.90 23.83
C THR A 182 23.21 8.08 22.70
N GLY A 183 23.68 6.98 22.06
CA GLY A 183 24.79 6.99 21.10
C GLY A 183 24.47 6.54 19.67
N ALA A 184 23.33 5.96 19.41
CA ALA A 184 23.01 5.38 18.09
C ALA A 184 22.28 6.37 17.17
N GLY A 185 22.94 7.46 16.78
CA GLY A 185 22.37 8.47 15.85
C GLY A 185 21.18 9.21 16.47
N ALA A 186 21.12 10.50 16.26
CA ALA A 186 20.16 11.40 16.91
C ALA A 186 18.77 10.78 17.11
N VAL A 187 18.37 10.64 18.36
CA VAL A 187 16.97 10.35 18.70
C VAL A 187 16.16 11.52 18.15
N VAL A 188 15.37 11.24 17.11
CA VAL A 188 14.52 12.25 16.53
C VAL A 188 13.24 12.29 17.34
N ASP A 189 13.07 13.35 18.12
CA ASP A 189 11.83 13.63 18.82
C ASP A 189 10.81 14.18 17.82
N ILE A 190 9.86 13.34 17.40
CA ILE A 190 8.78 13.74 16.53
C ILE A 190 7.55 14.15 17.35
N SER A 191 6.93 15.25 16.98
CA SER A 191 5.66 15.65 17.57
C SER A 191 4.52 14.78 17.05
N ILE A 192 3.82 14.09 17.94
CA ILE A 192 2.58 13.35 17.61
C ILE A 192 1.61 14.27 16.88
N TRP A 193 1.52 15.55 17.30
CA TRP A 193 0.61 16.53 16.69
C TRP A 193 0.97 16.88 15.24
N GLN A 194 2.26 17.03 14.92
CA GLN A 194 2.69 17.29 13.54
C GLN A 194 2.35 16.12 12.62
N VAL A 195 2.63 14.90 13.06
CA VAL A 195 2.26 13.68 12.31
C VAL A 195 0.74 13.57 12.18
N ALA A 196 -0.01 13.80 13.27
CA ALA A 196 -1.46 13.72 13.24
C ALA A 196 -2.09 14.76 12.30
N LYS A 197 -1.57 16.01 12.28
CA LYS A 197 -1.99 17.06 11.34
C LYS A 197 -1.75 16.63 9.89
N ALA A 198 -0.58 16.08 9.58
CA ALA A 198 -0.26 15.57 8.25
C ALA A 198 -1.20 14.44 7.84
N VAL A 199 -1.37 13.42 8.69
CA VAL A 199 -2.28 12.29 8.43
C VAL A 199 -3.72 12.77 8.22
N PHE A 200 -4.19 13.72 9.03
CA PHE A 200 -5.53 14.25 8.89
C PHE A 200 -5.71 14.97 7.56
N ILE A 201 -4.77 15.80 7.15
CA ILE A 201 -4.85 16.54 5.88
C ILE A 201 -4.81 15.58 4.69
N TYR A 202 -3.82 14.68 4.64
CA TYR A 202 -3.58 13.86 3.46
C TYR A 202 -4.48 12.63 3.36
N LEU A 203 -4.96 12.10 4.49
CA LEU A 203 -5.83 10.94 4.53
C LEU A 203 -7.19 11.24 5.16
N GLY A 204 -7.24 11.96 6.28
CA GLY A 204 -8.47 12.24 7.01
C GLY A 204 -9.49 13.02 6.19
N ILE A 205 -9.06 14.07 5.48
CA ILE A 205 -9.95 14.89 4.62
C ILE A 205 -10.58 14.04 3.51
N PRO A 206 -9.81 13.32 2.65
CA PRO A 206 -10.42 12.48 1.61
C PRO A 206 -11.24 11.32 2.18
N PHE A 207 -10.88 10.80 3.36
CA PHE A 207 -11.65 9.76 4.05
C PHE A 207 -13.04 10.27 4.48
N ILE A 208 -13.09 11.38 5.20
CA ILE A 208 -14.35 12.02 5.63
C ILE A 208 -15.15 12.45 4.40
N GLY A 209 -14.51 13.10 3.44
CA GLY A 209 -15.12 13.50 2.19
C GLY A 209 -15.76 12.35 1.44
N GLY A 210 -15.06 11.24 1.28
CA GLY A 210 -15.57 10.02 0.64
C GLY A 210 -16.76 9.42 1.38
N MET A 211 -16.66 9.29 2.71
CA MET A 211 -17.72 8.76 3.56
C MET A 211 -18.98 9.64 3.52
N VAL A 212 -18.83 10.97 3.66
CA VAL A 212 -19.96 11.94 3.60
C VAL A 212 -20.61 11.92 2.22
N THR A 213 -19.81 11.94 1.14
CA THR A 213 -20.32 11.88 -0.23
C THR A 213 -21.13 10.60 -0.45
N ARG A 214 -20.61 9.45 -0.02
CA ARG A 214 -21.32 8.18 -0.12
C ARG A 214 -22.63 8.23 0.65
N TYR A 215 -22.61 8.63 1.91
CA TYR A 215 -23.83 8.71 2.75
C TYR A 215 -24.88 9.65 2.15
N VAL A 216 -24.50 10.84 1.74
CA VAL A 216 -25.41 11.86 1.19
C VAL A 216 -26.00 11.43 -0.15
N LEU A 217 -25.16 10.92 -1.06
CA LEU A 217 -25.60 10.56 -2.41
C LEU A 217 -26.41 9.24 -2.42
N LEU A 218 -26.09 8.27 -1.57
CA LEU A 218 -26.91 7.07 -1.39
C LEU A 218 -28.32 7.44 -0.93
N ASN A 219 -28.46 8.35 0.04
CA ASN A 219 -29.75 8.78 0.55
C ASN A 219 -30.54 9.61 -0.48
N LYS A 220 -29.85 10.45 -1.31
CA LYS A 220 -30.53 11.35 -2.27
C LYS A 220 -30.83 10.68 -3.61
N ARG A 221 -29.95 9.81 -4.11
CA ARG A 221 -30.02 9.26 -5.48
C ARG A 221 -30.13 7.75 -5.53
N GLY A 222 -29.97 7.08 -4.41
CA GLY A 222 -30.00 5.61 -4.30
C GLY A 222 -28.71 4.92 -4.70
N LYS A 223 -28.62 3.64 -4.30
CA LYS A 223 -27.40 2.81 -4.48
C LYS A 223 -27.08 2.56 -5.94
N GLU A 224 -28.09 2.29 -6.76
CA GLU A 224 -27.92 1.97 -8.17
C GLU A 224 -27.29 3.13 -8.95
N TRP A 225 -27.78 4.36 -8.73
CA TRP A 225 -27.19 5.55 -9.35
C TRP A 225 -25.77 5.80 -8.83
N TYR A 226 -25.56 5.62 -7.51
CA TYR A 226 -24.25 5.83 -6.91
C TYR A 226 -23.18 4.90 -7.52
N ASP A 227 -23.45 3.59 -7.54
CA ASP A 227 -22.50 2.59 -8.01
C ASP A 227 -22.34 2.60 -9.55
N ASN A 228 -23.45 2.79 -10.30
CA ASN A 228 -23.46 2.67 -11.75
C ASN A 228 -23.20 3.98 -12.52
N VAL A 229 -23.42 5.14 -11.92
CA VAL A 229 -23.21 6.43 -12.58
C VAL A 229 -22.09 7.22 -11.93
N PHE A 230 -22.19 7.48 -10.63
CA PHE A 230 -21.22 8.32 -9.93
C PHE A 230 -19.84 7.65 -9.82
N MET A 231 -19.77 6.43 -9.28
CA MET A 231 -18.51 5.71 -9.11
C MET A 231 -17.86 5.30 -10.44
N LYS A 232 -18.66 5.02 -11.48
CA LYS A 232 -18.12 4.77 -12.84
C LYS A 232 -17.39 5.98 -13.43
N LYS A 233 -17.82 7.19 -13.09
CA LYS A 233 -17.16 8.43 -13.54
C LYS A 233 -16.02 8.83 -12.61
N LEU A 234 -16.20 8.66 -11.31
CA LEU A 234 -15.23 9.06 -10.29
C LEU A 234 -14.04 8.10 -10.25
N GLY A 235 -14.28 6.78 -10.27
CA GLY A 235 -13.23 5.76 -10.12
C GLY A 235 -12.02 5.96 -11.02
N PRO A 236 -12.20 6.18 -12.34
CA PRO A 236 -11.09 6.41 -13.27
C PRO A 236 -10.23 7.64 -12.93
N THR A 237 -10.80 8.66 -12.26
CA THR A 237 -10.03 9.86 -11.90
C THR A 237 -8.99 9.58 -10.82
N ALA A 238 -9.18 8.51 -10.00
CA ALA A 238 -8.18 8.06 -9.05
C ALA A 238 -6.85 7.71 -9.74
N LEU A 239 -6.92 7.08 -10.92
CA LEU A 239 -5.73 6.72 -11.68
C LEU A 239 -5.00 7.96 -12.19
N VAL A 240 -5.73 8.97 -12.66
CA VAL A 240 -5.13 10.25 -13.06
C VAL A 240 -4.45 10.92 -11.87
N GLY A 241 -5.14 10.97 -10.72
CA GLY A 241 -4.57 11.47 -9.47
C GLY A 241 -3.33 10.68 -9.02
N LEU A 242 -3.34 9.36 -9.14
CA LEU A 242 -2.20 8.49 -8.84
C LEU A 242 -0.99 8.82 -9.72
N LEU A 243 -1.18 8.85 -11.05
CA LEU A 243 -0.08 9.14 -11.98
C LEU A 243 0.48 10.56 -11.78
N PHE A 244 -0.39 11.55 -11.56
CA PHE A 244 0.03 12.91 -11.21
C PHE A 244 0.86 12.93 -9.92
N THR A 245 0.36 12.29 -8.87
CA THR A 245 1.05 12.22 -7.57
C THR A 245 2.43 11.55 -7.71
N ILE A 246 2.50 10.44 -8.44
CA ILE A 246 3.76 9.74 -8.73
C ILE A 246 4.73 10.66 -9.43
N ILE A 247 4.33 11.32 -10.52
CA ILE A 247 5.21 12.25 -11.25
C ILE A 247 5.73 13.35 -10.32
N VAL A 248 4.84 13.99 -9.56
CA VAL A 248 5.22 15.04 -8.60
C VAL A 248 6.22 14.51 -7.57
N MET A 249 5.93 13.39 -6.92
CA MET A 249 6.79 12.83 -5.86
C MET A 249 8.16 12.41 -6.39
N PHE A 250 8.20 11.76 -7.56
CA PHE A 250 9.47 11.34 -8.16
C PHE A 250 10.26 12.53 -8.73
N SER A 251 9.60 13.59 -9.19
CA SER A 251 10.30 14.81 -9.62
C SER A 251 10.97 15.55 -8.47
N LEU A 252 10.44 15.48 -7.26
CA LEU A 252 11.05 16.09 -6.07
C LEU A 252 12.39 15.46 -5.69
N LYS A 253 12.60 14.19 -6.03
CA LYS A 253 13.79 13.41 -5.63
C LYS A 253 14.53 12.79 -6.81
N GLY A 254 14.17 13.14 -8.04
CA GLY A 254 14.76 12.57 -9.25
C GLY A 254 16.26 12.73 -9.33
N GLU A 255 16.78 13.92 -9.02
CA GLU A 255 18.21 14.18 -8.94
C GLU A 255 18.92 13.26 -7.92
N ASN A 256 18.36 13.15 -6.70
CA ASN A 256 18.93 12.30 -5.66
C ASN A 256 18.90 10.81 -6.04
N ILE A 257 17.85 10.34 -6.69
CA ILE A 257 17.73 8.92 -7.13
C ILE A 257 18.84 8.58 -8.13
N VAL A 258 19.13 9.50 -9.06
CA VAL A 258 20.17 9.31 -10.07
C VAL A 258 21.58 9.49 -9.47
N ALA A 259 21.76 10.46 -8.56
CA ALA A 259 23.04 10.79 -7.97
C ALA A 259 23.49 9.82 -6.87
N LEU A 260 22.55 9.15 -6.18
CA LEU A 260 22.81 8.31 -5.01
C LEU A 260 22.35 6.86 -5.20
N PRO A 261 22.82 6.13 -6.23
CA PRO A 261 22.36 4.78 -6.54
C PRO A 261 22.65 3.77 -5.42
N MET A 262 23.74 3.95 -4.67
CA MET A 262 24.05 3.09 -3.52
C MET A 262 23.09 3.28 -2.36
N ASP A 263 22.60 4.49 -2.12
CA ASP A 263 21.61 4.78 -1.10
C ASP A 263 20.26 4.19 -1.49
N VAL A 264 19.89 4.29 -2.77
CA VAL A 264 18.70 3.60 -3.32
C VAL A 264 18.79 2.10 -3.07
N LEU A 265 19.95 1.47 -3.35
CA LEU A 265 20.15 0.05 -3.12
C LEU A 265 20.06 -0.32 -1.62
N ARG A 266 20.65 0.49 -0.74
CA ARG A 266 20.61 0.28 0.72
C ARG A 266 19.18 0.35 1.27
N ILE A 267 18.34 1.24 0.74
CA ILE A 267 16.93 1.36 1.09
C ILE A 267 16.12 0.20 0.48
N ALA A 268 16.46 -0.21 -0.74
CA ALA A 268 15.74 -1.25 -1.48
C ALA A 268 15.81 -2.63 -0.82
N ILE A 269 16.98 -3.00 -0.24
CA ILE A 269 17.19 -4.33 0.35
C ILE A 269 16.22 -4.62 1.50
N PRO A 270 16.10 -3.79 2.55
CA PRO A 270 15.14 -4.02 3.64
C PRO A 270 13.68 -3.97 3.18
N LEU A 271 13.35 -3.12 2.19
CA LEU A 271 12.01 -3.08 1.60
C LEU A 271 11.68 -4.37 0.85
N LEU A 272 12.58 -4.86 0.02
CA LEU A 272 12.43 -6.14 -0.68
C LEU A 272 12.24 -7.29 0.31
N ALA A 273 13.08 -7.34 1.34
CA ALA A 273 12.97 -8.33 2.41
C ALA A 273 11.61 -8.23 3.11
N TYR A 274 11.17 -7.03 3.44
CA TYR A 274 9.86 -6.80 4.06
C TYR A 274 8.71 -7.35 3.22
N PHE A 275 8.64 -7.01 1.93
CA PHE A 275 7.55 -7.45 1.06
C PHE A 275 7.47 -8.96 0.96
N ILE A 276 8.63 -9.62 0.76
CA ILE A 276 8.70 -11.07 0.61
C ILE A 276 8.34 -11.77 1.93
N ILE A 277 8.95 -11.34 3.04
CA ILE A 277 8.72 -11.96 4.35
C ILE A 277 7.28 -11.73 4.80
N MET A 278 6.78 -10.51 4.69
CA MET A 278 5.43 -10.18 5.14
C MET A 278 4.35 -10.88 4.32
N PHE A 279 4.53 -10.95 3.00
CA PHE A 279 3.65 -11.72 2.13
C PHE A 279 3.66 -13.21 2.48
N ALA A 280 4.85 -13.82 2.56
CA ALA A 280 5.00 -15.25 2.85
C ALA A 280 4.42 -15.59 4.24
N LEU A 281 4.76 -14.81 5.26
CA LEU A 281 4.27 -15.00 6.62
C LEU A 281 2.74 -14.90 6.68
N SER A 282 2.17 -13.87 6.07
CA SER A 282 0.72 -13.66 6.04
C SER A 282 0.00 -14.77 5.26
N PHE A 283 0.52 -15.16 4.09
CA PHE A 283 -0.06 -16.21 3.26
C PHE A 283 -0.03 -17.57 3.97
N VAL A 284 1.13 -17.95 4.54
CA VAL A 284 1.28 -19.20 5.30
C VAL A 284 0.41 -19.21 6.56
N MET A 285 0.35 -18.10 7.30
CA MET A 285 -0.49 -17.98 8.48
C MET A 285 -1.97 -18.13 8.11
N SER A 286 -2.41 -17.49 7.05
CA SER A 286 -3.79 -17.57 6.55
C SER A 286 -4.14 -18.99 6.09
N TYR A 287 -3.24 -19.65 5.34
CA TYR A 287 -3.37 -21.05 4.95
C TYR A 287 -3.53 -21.96 6.18
N ARG A 288 -2.68 -21.79 7.20
CA ARG A 288 -2.72 -22.60 8.43
C ARG A 288 -3.98 -22.36 9.27
N LEU A 289 -4.51 -21.14 9.25
CA LEU A 289 -5.80 -20.80 9.90
C LEU A 289 -7.01 -21.37 9.16
N GLY A 290 -6.82 -21.92 7.95
CA GLY A 290 -7.86 -22.57 7.17
C GLY A 290 -8.70 -21.63 6.31
N PHE A 291 -8.16 -20.45 5.99
CA PHE A 291 -8.79 -19.54 5.04
C PHE A 291 -8.72 -20.08 3.61
N SER A 292 -9.69 -19.69 2.77
CA SER A 292 -9.65 -20.03 1.35
C SER A 292 -8.46 -19.35 0.65
N TYR A 293 -8.17 -19.80 -0.58
CA TYR A 293 -7.16 -19.16 -1.43
C TYR A 293 -7.40 -17.67 -1.59
N GLU A 294 -8.64 -17.30 -1.91
CA GLU A 294 -9.05 -15.92 -2.13
C GLU A 294 -8.82 -15.07 -0.88
N GLN A 295 -9.23 -15.57 0.30
CA GLN A 295 -9.03 -14.89 1.57
C GLN A 295 -7.54 -14.82 1.96
N SER A 296 -6.80 -15.91 1.78
CA SER A 296 -5.36 -15.95 2.09
C SER A 296 -4.57 -14.98 1.22
N THR A 297 -4.91 -14.89 -0.06
CA THR A 297 -4.35 -13.94 -1.02
C THR A 297 -4.63 -12.51 -0.59
N THR A 298 -5.89 -12.21 -0.25
CA THR A 298 -6.30 -10.88 0.21
C THR A 298 -5.55 -10.45 1.46
N LEU A 299 -5.47 -11.33 2.47
CA LEU A 299 -4.74 -11.05 3.71
C LEU A 299 -3.25 -10.80 3.44
N ALA A 300 -2.64 -11.61 2.56
CA ALA A 300 -1.22 -11.48 2.25
C ALA A 300 -0.88 -10.17 1.53
N PHE A 301 -1.67 -9.78 0.52
CA PHE A 301 -1.44 -8.51 -0.18
C PHE A 301 -1.75 -7.29 0.69
N THR A 302 -2.80 -7.33 1.52
CA THR A 302 -3.10 -6.24 2.45
C THR A 302 -2.03 -6.08 3.52
N ALA A 303 -1.40 -7.16 3.95
CA ALA A 303 -0.32 -7.13 4.93
C ALA A 303 1.03 -6.69 4.34
N ALA A 304 1.34 -7.10 3.11
CA ALA A 304 2.62 -6.79 2.47
C ALA A 304 2.67 -5.40 1.86
N SER A 305 1.56 -4.89 1.31
CA SER A 305 1.53 -3.59 0.61
C SER A 305 1.41 -2.41 1.57
N ASN A 306 2.10 -1.30 1.25
CA ASN A 306 2.16 -0.09 2.06
C ASN A 306 1.56 1.13 1.34
N ASN A 307 1.23 2.17 2.09
CA ASN A 307 0.78 3.46 1.58
C ASN A 307 1.97 4.42 1.55
N PHE A 308 2.76 4.33 0.48
CA PHE A 308 3.95 5.16 0.33
C PHE A 308 3.62 6.63 0.22
N GLU A 309 2.51 6.93 -0.41
CA GLU A 309 2.06 8.30 -0.64
C GLU A 309 1.81 9.01 0.69
N LEU A 310 1.17 8.34 1.63
CA LEU A 310 1.00 8.87 2.99
C LEU A 310 2.34 8.98 3.71
N ALA A 311 3.20 7.96 3.61
CA ALA A 311 4.51 7.96 4.25
C ALA A 311 5.39 9.11 3.72
N ILE A 312 5.41 9.35 2.39
CA ILE A 312 6.11 10.47 1.78
C ILE A 312 5.54 11.80 2.27
N ALA A 313 4.21 11.95 2.26
CA ALA A 313 3.57 13.17 2.68
C ALA A 313 3.87 13.52 4.14
N VAL A 314 3.82 12.53 5.03
CA VAL A 314 4.19 12.70 6.44
C VAL A 314 5.68 13.01 6.58
N ALA A 315 6.56 12.30 5.86
CA ALA A 315 8.00 12.56 5.90
C ALA A 315 8.34 13.98 5.44
N VAL A 316 7.72 14.44 4.34
CA VAL A 316 7.90 15.81 3.83
C VAL A 316 7.35 16.85 4.82
N ALA A 317 6.19 16.60 5.43
CA ALA A 317 5.57 17.53 6.36
C ALA A 317 6.34 17.64 7.69
N VAL A 318 6.93 16.56 8.17
CA VAL A 318 7.61 16.53 9.48
C VAL A 318 9.08 16.88 9.35
N PHE A 319 9.77 16.37 8.33
CA PHE A 319 11.23 16.48 8.19
C PHE A 319 11.67 17.39 7.04
N GLY A 320 10.72 17.80 6.20
CA GLY A 320 10.99 18.61 5.02
C GLY A 320 11.27 17.80 3.76
N ILE A 321 11.10 18.51 2.61
CA ILE A 321 11.22 17.89 1.28
C ILE A 321 12.65 17.41 0.97
N GLY A 322 13.67 18.08 1.54
CA GLY A 322 15.09 17.73 1.39
C GLY A 322 15.54 16.51 2.18
N SER A 323 14.74 16.04 3.13
CA SER A 323 15.15 15.02 4.12
C SER A 323 15.42 13.65 3.52
N GLY A 324 16.30 12.88 4.19
CA GLY A 324 16.55 11.48 3.87
C GLY A 324 15.34 10.59 4.14
N GLN A 325 14.49 10.94 5.12
CA GLN A 325 13.23 10.26 5.41
C GLN A 325 12.28 10.31 4.21
N ALA A 326 12.12 11.49 3.60
CA ALA A 326 11.32 11.65 2.39
C ALA A 326 11.93 10.91 1.20
N PHE A 327 13.28 10.93 1.08
CA PHE A 327 13.97 10.17 0.03
C PHE A 327 13.73 8.66 0.16
N ALA A 328 13.90 8.10 1.35
CA ALA A 328 13.65 6.67 1.59
C ALA A 328 12.19 6.28 1.25
N ALA A 329 11.24 7.14 1.59
CA ALA A 329 9.84 6.89 1.29
C ALA A 329 9.55 6.92 -0.23
N VAL A 330 10.19 7.79 -1.00
CA VAL A 330 10.04 7.86 -2.47
C VAL A 330 10.64 6.64 -3.17
N VAL A 331 11.72 6.04 -2.63
CA VAL A 331 12.30 4.80 -3.18
C VAL A 331 11.32 3.62 -3.06
N GLY A 332 10.43 3.65 -2.08
CA GLY A 332 9.51 2.55 -1.80
C GLY A 332 8.71 2.02 -2.99
N PRO A 333 7.96 2.85 -3.71
CA PRO A 333 7.18 2.42 -4.87
C PRO A 333 8.02 1.81 -6.00
N LEU A 334 9.29 2.25 -6.18
CA LEU A 334 10.21 1.65 -7.16
C LEU A 334 10.43 0.16 -6.91
N ILE A 335 10.44 -0.23 -5.65
CA ILE A 335 10.67 -1.61 -5.23
C ILE A 335 9.33 -2.36 -5.13
N GLU A 336 8.29 -1.73 -4.59
CA GLU A 336 6.99 -2.39 -4.38
C GLU A 336 6.40 -2.89 -5.68
N VAL A 337 6.31 -2.07 -6.71
CA VAL A 337 5.58 -2.41 -7.94
C VAL A 337 6.12 -3.68 -8.61
N PRO A 338 7.43 -3.82 -8.91
CA PRO A 338 7.95 -5.05 -9.51
C PRO A 338 7.85 -6.26 -8.58
N VAL A 339 8.05 -6.07 -7.28
CA VAL A 339 7.96 -7.15 -6.30
C VAL A 339 6.54 -7.68 -6.17
N MET A 340 5.54 -6.81 -6.04
CA MET A 340 4.14 -7.21 -5.94
C MET A 340 3.67 -7.94 -7.20
N LEU A 341 4.12 -7.55 -8.39
CA LEU A 341 3.87 -8.30 -9.62
C LEU A 341 4.45 -9.72 -9.56
N GLY A 342 5.66 -9.87 -9.05
CA GLY A 342 6.27 -11.19 -8.80
C GLY A 342 5.43 -12.00 -7.81
N LEU A 343 5.00 -11.38 -6.70
CA LEU A 343 4.18 -12.02 -5.68
C LEU A 343 2.78 -12.42 -6.19
N VAL A 344 2.20 -11.71 -7.16
CA VAL A 344 0.97 -12.14 -7.86
C VAL A 344 1.17 -13.49 -8.53
N HIS A 345 2.31 -13.71 -9.21
CA HIS A 345 2.62 -15.00 -9.83
C HIS A 345 2.86 -16.09 -8.77
N VAL A 346 3.55 -15.75 -7.69
CA VAL A 346 3.77 -16.66 -6.55
C VAL A 346 2.45 -17.08 -5.92
N ALA A 347 1.54 -16.13 -5.64
CA ALA A 347 0.22 -16.41 -5.09
C ALA A 347 -0.57 -17.37 -5.97
N ARG A 348 -0.66 -17.09 -7.28
CA ARG A 348 -1.37 -17.94 -8.24
C ARG A 348 -0.80 -19.35 -8.29
N ARG A 349 0.53 -19.47 -8.29
CA ARG A 349 1.20 -20.79 -8.26
C ARG A 349 0.95 -21.53 -6.95
N ALA A 350 1.01 -20.84 -5.82
CA ALA A 350 0.66 -21.42 -4.52
C ALA A 350 -0.81 -21.87 -4.48
N GLY A 351 -1.72 -21.15 -5.12
CA GLY A 351 -3.12 -21.52 -5.25
C GLY A 351 -3.31 -22.88 -5.90
N THR A 352 -2.55 -23.20 -6.93
CA THR A 352 -2.65 -24.52 -7.62
C THR A 352 -2.01 -25.68 -6.85
N ILE A 353 -1.11 -25.39 -5.91
CA ILE A 353 -0.35 -26.43 -5.18
C ILE A 353 -0.94 -26.66 -3.78
N TRP A 354 -1.35 -25.60 -3.08
CA TRP A 354 -1.73 -25.65 -1.67
C TRP A 354 -3.24 -25.69 -1.44
N PHE A 355 -4.03 -25.42 -2.48
CA PHE A 355 -5.48 -25.36 -2.38
C PHE A 355 -6.14 -26.33 -3.37
N ASP A 356 -7.32 -26.83 -3.01
CA ASP A 356 -8.14 -27.71 -3.87
C ASP A 356 -8.91 -26.90 -4.94
N LYS A 357 -9.70 -27.62 -5.75
CA LYS A 357 -10.54 -27.01 -6.81
C LYS A 357 -11.61 -26.04 -6.25
N ASN A 358 -11.92 -26.14 -4.98
CA ASN A 358 -12.89 -25.25 -4.28
C ASN A 358 -12.17 -24.11 -3.55
N GLY A 359 -10.84 -23.96 -3.75
CA GLY A 359 -10.03 -22.95 -3.09
C GLY A 359 -9.82 -23.21 -1.60
N LEU A 360 -10.07 -24.43 -1.08
CA LEU A 360 -9.84 -24.76 0.32
C LEU A 360 -8.44 -25.36 0.52
N PRO A 361 -7.79 -25.10 1.68
CA PRO A 361 -6.47 -25.62 1.97
C PRO A 361 -6.43 -27.15 1.93
N VAL A 362 -5.49 -27.71 1.18
CA VAL A 362 -5.27 -29.15 1.16
C VAL A 362 -4.55 -29.55 2.44
N ARG A 363 -5.32 -29.95 3.48
CA ARG A 363 -4.79 -30.48 4.74
C ARG A 363 -4.64 -31.98 4.63
N GLY A 364 -3.39 -32.49 4.64
CA GLY A 364 -3.09 -33.90 4.91
C GLY A 364 -3.15 -34.85 3.69
N LYS A 365 -2.59 -34.48 2.54
CA LYS A 365 -1.94 -35.49 1.68
C LYS A 365 -0.42 -35.30 1.84
N SER A 366 0.22 -36.25 2.53
CA SER A 366 1.66 -36.38 2.49
C SER A 366 2.09 -36.30 1.03
N ILE A 367 3.11 -35.48 0.78
CA ILE A 367 3.85 -35.49 -0.49
C ILE A 367 4.60 -36.83 -0.54
N VAL A 368 3.88 -37.90 -0.91
CA VAL A 368 4.47 -39.21 -1.19
C VAL A 368 3.94 -39.62 -2.55
N SER A 369 4.87 -39.53 -3.51
CA SER A 369 4.97 -40.27 -4.78
C SER A 369 3.78 -40.23 -5.75
N THR A 370 3.85 -39.30 -6.70
CA THR A 370 3.50 -39.60 -8.08
C THR A 370 4.76 -40.10 -8.81
N THR A 371 5.23 -41.31 -8.45
CA THR A 371 6.13 -42.10 -9.25
C THR A 371 5.71 -43.56 -9.10
N ASN A 372 4.69 -43.94 -9.85
CA ASN A 372 4.63 -45.23 -10.51
C ASN A 372 3.46 -45.28 -11.50
N PRO A 373 3.71 -45.19 -12.81
CA PRO A 373 2.79 -45.67 -13.82
C PRO A 373 3.23 -47.12 -14.14
N GLY A 374 2.48 -48.10 -13.71
CA GLY A 374 2.74 -49.48 -14.16
C GLY A 374 2.42 -50.51 -13.09
N LYS A 375 1.20 -51.04 -13.22
CA LYS A 375 0.86 -52.45 -13.24
C LYS A 375 -0.64 -52.59 -13.44
N GLN A 376 -1.03 -52.74 -14.70
CA GLN A 376 -2.09 -53.64 -15.11
C GLN A 376 -1.54 -55.04 -15.00
N GLU A 377 -2.33 -55.95 -14.52
CA GLU A 377 -2.35 -57.43 -14.57
C GLU A 377 -3.22 -57.85 -13.39
N GLU A 378 -4.28 -58.55 -13.48
CA GLU A 378 -5.04 -59.48 -14.33
C GLU A 378 -6.50 -59.41 -13.95
#